data_9ccb361413a33f3e2291649253a0fc97
#
_entry.id   9ccb361413a33f3e2291649253a0fc97
#
_cell.length_a   1.000
_cell.length_b   1.000
_cell.length_c   1.000
_cell.angle_alpha   90.00
_cell.angle_beta   90.00
_cell.angle_gamma   90.00
#
_symmetry.space_group_name_H-M   'P 1'
#
loop_
_entity.id
_entity.type
_entity.pdbx_description
1 polymer ?
#
loop_
_entity_poly.entity_id
_entity_poly.type
_entity_poly.pdbx_seq_one_letter_code
_entity_poly.pdbx_strand_id
1 'polypeptide(L)'
;MAFFTTFSSSFQLAISFWPFAALLLTFPLLVVQYMRLRRLVVGRMVMVYLVVLYALGLVAFTLYPMPDNPAWFCAHHAVSPQLHPLASIMDIQAEGLRAVLQVVMNIVFFMPFGMFLRVMYPVRWYMVVLLGLTLSLTIEVTQLTGAFGLYPCSYRLFDVDDLLLNTGGALVGYWCGRLLPDLRNVKHGETVTTQPGLVRRLVAFILDVVAVLVVRTCIGIILYITMPGLAGNTVAGLSYGILAGGELVVQLIMPLMMDGQTIGGWMTGISLDDRERSWPHRLTMYLLRLGYIGLFMYGIILGPRAGMPIVIGWLGVTLVSWWRYRRLPYTIIDAVWPRRR
;
A
#
# COMPACT_ATOMS: atom_id res chain seq x y z
N MET A 1 9.85 -36.35 3.29
CA MET A 1 8.73 -35.72 4.01
C MET A 1 9.12 -34.35 4.60
N ALA A 2 10.27 -34.19 5.27
CA ALA A 2 10.68 -32.91 5.89
C ALA A 2 10.68 -31.70 4.90
N PHE A 3 11.10 -31.87 3.64
CA PHE A 3 11.10 -30.80 2.64
C PHE A 3 9.70 -30.25 2.38
N PHE A 4 8.70 -31.11 2.20
CA PHE A 4 7.33 -30.68 1.94
C PHE A 4 6.65 -30.04 3.15
N THR A 5 7.00 -30.43 4.37
CA THR A 5 6.46 -29.83 5.59
C THR A 5 7.02 -28.41 5.80
N THR A 6 8.32 -28.21 5.60
CA THR A 6 8.95 -26.87 5.69
C THR A 6 8.43 -25.93 4.61
N PHE A 7 8.27 -26.42 3.37
CA PHE A 7 7.68 -25.66 2.27
C PHE A 7 6.24 -25.23 2.61
N SER A 8 5.44 -26.16 3.17
CA SER A 8 4.04 -25.87 3.58
C SER A 8 3.97 -24.80 4.68
N SER A 9 4.85 -24.84 5.69
CA SER A 9 4.85 -23.87 6.79
C SER A 9 5.21 -22.46 6.33
N SER A 10 6.23 -22.30 5.50
CA SER A 10 6.64 -21.01 4.92
C SER A 10 5.52 -20.42 4.04
N PHE A 11 4.85 -21.26 3.25
CA PHE A 11 3.73 -20.83 2.42
C PHE A 11 2.50 -20.40 3.25
N GLN A 12 2.16 -21.15 4.29
CA GLN A 12 1.09 -20.80 5.22
C GLN A 12 1.37 -19.47 5.92
N LEU A 13 2.62 -19.22 6.35
CA LEU A 13 3.04 -17.97 6.95
C LEU A 13 2.80 -16.79 5.99
N ALA A 14 3.29 -16.89 4.75
CA ALA A 14 3.12 -15.84 3.74
C ALA A 14 1.64 -15.54 3.45
N ILE A 15 0.81 -16.57 3.28
CA ILE A 15 -0.63 -16.39 3.04
C ILE A 15 -1.33 -15.77 4.25
N SER A 16 -0.96 -16.13 5.48
CA SER A 16 -1.59 -15.60 6.69
C SER A 16 -1.33 -14.10 6.87
N PHE A 17 -0.15 -13.61 6.53
CA PHE A 17 0.19 -12.18 6.60
C PHE A 17 -0.30 -11.35 5.41
N TRP A 18 -0.49 -11.98 4.25
CA TRP A 18 -0.85 -11.27 3.01
C TRP A 18 -2.13 -10.42 3.10
N PRO A 19 -3.28 -10.88 3.68
CA PRO A 19 -4.48 -10.06 3.76
C PRO A 19 -4.27 -8.78 4.58
N PHE A 20 -3.49 -8.85 5.66
CA PHE A 20 -3.17 -7.68 6.50
C PHE A 20 -2.27 -6.70 5.74
N ALA A 21 -1.23 -7.20 5.08
CA ALA A 21 -0.34 -6.37 4.27
C ALA A 21 -1.10 -5.74 3.08
N ALA A 22 -1.96 -6.50 2.40
CA ALA A 22 -2.80 -6.01 1.32
C ALA A 22 -3.75 -4.91 1.80
N LEU A 23 -4.43 -5.12 2.93
CA LEU A 23 -5.33 -4.12 3.53
C LEU A 23 -4.57 -2.83 3.87
N LEU A 24 -3.42 -2.95 4.55
CA LEU A 24 -2.58 -1.81 4.94
C LEU A 24 -2.10 -1.00 3.72
N LEU A 25 -1.73 -1.70 2.64
CA LEU A 25 -1.21 -1.08 1.42
C LEU A 25 -2.30 -0.54 0.48
N THR A 26 -3.56 -0.96 0.64
CA THR A 26 -4.66 -0.55 -0.26
C THR A 26 -4.77 0.96 -0.36
N PHE A 27 -4.82 1.66 0.78
CA PHE A 27 -4.97 3.11 0.77
C PHE A 27 -3.77 3.84 0.17
N PRO A 28 -2.50 3.60 0.56
CA PRO A 28 -1.33 4.18 -0.10
C PRO A 28 -1.27 3.90 -1.59
N LEU A 29 -1.62 2.70 -2.03
CA LEU A 29 -1.65 2.34 -3.46
C LEU A 29 -2.67 3.16 -4.25
N LEU A 30 -3.87 3.35 -3.70
CA LEU A 30 -4.91 4.19 -4.31
C LEU A 30 -4.42 5.64 -4.43
N VAL A 31 -3.85 6.18 -3.36
CA VAL A 31 -3.28 7.54 -3.37
C VAL A 31 -2.23 7.69 -4.46
N VAL A 32 -1.23 6.80 -4.48
CA VAL A 32 -0.14 6.84 -5.48
C VAL A 32 -0.68 6.70 -6.91
N GLN A 33 -1.66 5.81 -7.14
CA GLN A 33 -2.26 5.67 -8.46
C GLN A 33 -2.99 6.95 -8.90
N TYR A 34 -3.82 7.53 -8.03
CA TYR A 34 -4.54 8.74 -8.38
C TYR A 34 -3.61 9.94 -8.55
N MET A 35 -2.57 10.08 -7.74
CA MET A 35 -1.57 11.14 -7.92
C MET A 35 -0.82 11.01 -9.26
N ARG A 36 -0.40 9.78 -9.62
CA ARG A 36 0.40 9.55 -10.82
C ARG A 36 -0.42 9.38 -12.09
N LEU A 37 -1.54 8.66 -12.05
CA LEU A 37 -2.28 8.24 -13.24
C LEU A 37 -3.64 8.92 -13.39
N ARG A 38 -4.11 9.65 -12.38
CA ARG A 38 -5.44 10.28 -12.32
C ARG A 38 -6.61 9.31 -12.55
N ARG A 39 -6.36 8.03 -12.52
CA ARG A 39 -7.36 6.96 -12.66
C ARG A 39 -6.96 5.70 -11.92
N LEU A 40 -7.96 4.84 -11.63
CA LEU A 40 -7.73 3.53 -11.08
C LEU A 40 -7.41 2.53 -12.19
N VAL A 41 -6.29 1.82 -12.06
CA VAL A 41 -5.86 0.76 -12.98
C VAL A 41 -5.83 -0.55 -12.21
N VAL A 42 -6.93 -1.30 -12.31
CA VAL A 42 -7.14 -2.55 -11.55
C VAL A 42 -6.00 -3.54 -11.79
N GLY A 43 -5.54 -3.71 -13.04
CA GLY A 43 -4.43 -4.61 -13.36
C GLY A 43 -3.14 -4.26 -12.61
N ARG A 44 -2.84 -2.97 -12.42
CA ARG A 44 -1.68 -2.55 -11.60
C ARG A 44 -1.88 -2.82 -10.12
N MET A 45 -3.08 -2.65 -9.59
CA MET A 45 -3.36 -2.98 -8.19
C MET A 45 -3.21 -4.47 -7.94
N VAL A 46 -3.82 -5.32 -8.77
CA VAL A 46 -3.67 -6.77 -8.69
C VAL A 46 -2.20 -7.16 -8.74
N MET A 47 -1.44 -6.58 -9.67
CA MET A 47 -0.01 -6.87 -9.80
C MET A 47 0.77 -6.48 -8.54
N VAL A 48 0.48 -5.32 -7.93
CA VAL A 48 1.14 -4.92 -6.66
C VAL A 48 0.79 -5.88 -5.53
N TYR A 49 -0.46 -6.33 -5.41
CA TYR A 49 -0.83 -7.33 -4.39
C TYR A 49 -0.13 -8.67 -4.61
N LEU A 50 0.06 -9.09 -5.86
CA LEU A 50 0.86 -10.28 -6.18
C LEU A 50 2.34 -10.10 -5.85
N VAL A 51 2.90 -8.90 -6.08
CA VAL A 51 4.28 -8.56 -5.68
C VAL A 51 4.43 -8.63 -4.15
N VAL A 52 3.44 -8.12 -3.40
CA VAL A 52 3.46 -8.19 -1.93
C VAL A 52 3.39 -9.63 -1.45
N LEU A 53 2.49 -10.44 -2.01
CA LEU A 53 2.40 -11.87 -1.70
C LEU A 53 3.72 -12.59 -2.02
N TYR A 54 4.29 -12.31 -3.18
CA TYR A 54 5.59 -12.85 -3.58
C TYR A 54 6.71 -12.45 -2.63
N ALA A 55 6.80 -11.17 -2.24
CA ALA A 55 7.81 -10.69 -1.31
C ALA A 55 7.69 -11.36 0.08
N LEU A 56 6.47 -11.51 0.59
CA LEU A 56 6.22 -12.26 1.84
C LEU A 56 6.63 -13.73 1.69
N GLY A 57 6.29 -14.35 0.56
CA GLY A 57 6.71 -15.71 0.23
C GLY A 57 8.24 -15.81 0.18
N LEU A 58 8.90 -14.93 -0.55
CA LEU A 58 10.36 -14.93 -0.68
C LEU A 58 11.03 -14.84 0.70
N VAL A 59 10.62 -13.90 1.56
CA VAL A 59 11.11 -13.77 2.94
C VAL A 59 10.84 -15.04 3.75
N ALA A 60 9.61 -15.58 3.68
CA ALA A 60 9.26 -16.79 4.41
C ALA A 60 10.05 -18.03 3.96
N PHE A 61 10.34 -18.17 2.67
CA PHE A 61 11.10 -19.32 2.16
C PHE A 61 12.61 -19.18 2.36
N THR A 62 13.14 -17.97 2.33
CA THR A 62 14.58 -17.74 2.45
C THR A 62 15.05 -17.59 3.89
N LEU A 63 14.24 -17.02 4.79
CA LEU A 63 14.64 -16.72 6.17
C LEU A 63 13.98 -17.61 7.23
N TYR A 64 12.87 -18.25 6.93
CA TYR A 64 12.13 -19.10 7.86
C TYR A 64 12.17 -20.59 7.41
N PRO A 65 12.13 -21.58 8.33
CA PRO A 65 12.20 -21.43 9.78
C PRO A 65 13.63 -21.19 10.27
N MET A 66 13.74 -20.40 11.34
CA MET A 66 14.97 -20.34 12.12
C MET A 66 15.00 -21.50 13.12
N PRO A 67 16.17 -22.07 13.46
CA PRO A 67 16.26 -23.12 14.47
C PRO A 67 15.75 -22.68 15.85
N ASP A 68 14.97 -23.52 16.52
CA ASP A 68 14.27 -23.18 17.77
C ASP A 68 15.20 -22.90 18.97
N ASN A 69 16.40 -23.52 18.99
CA ASN A 69 17.39 -23.33 20.05
C ASN A 69 18.68 -22.73 19.48
N PRO A 70 18.78 -21.38 19.41
CA PRO A 70 19.94 -20.71 18.85
C PRO A 70 21.26 -21.08 19.51
N ALA A 71 21.30 -21.15 20.84
CA ALA A 71 22.53 -21.46 21.60
C ALA A 71 23.05 -22.85 21.28
N TRP A 72 22.16 -23.84 21.27
CA TRP A 72 22.54 -25.21 20.93
C TRP A 72 22.97 -25.32 19.46
N PHE A 73 22.19 -24.73 18.54
CA PHE A 73 22.48 -24.78 17.11
C PHE A 73 23.84 -24.16 16.80
N CYS A 74 24.13 -22.96 17.29
CA CYS A 74 25.38 -22.26 17.04
C CYS A 74 26.60 -22.94 17.67
N ALA A 75 26.41 -23.68 18.77
CA ALA A 75 27.49 -24.44 19.40
C ALA A 75 27.86 -25.74 18.64
N HIS A 76 26.90 -26.32 17.88
CA HIS A 76 27.07 -27.63 17.26
C HIS A 76 27.14 -27.61 15.72
N HIS A 77 26.75 -26.47 15.10
CA HIS A 77 26.73 -26.32 13.65
C HIS A 77 27.59 -25.12 13.22
N ALA A 78 28.78 -25.42 12.66
CA ALA A 78 29.60 -24.42 11.98
C ALA A 78 29.20 -24.43 10.49
N VAL A 79 28.53 -23.39 10.00
CA VAL A 79 28.17 -23.23 8.60
C VAL A 79 29.24 -22.36 7.93
N SER A 80 30.01 -22.94 7.01
CA SER A 80 31.04 -22.22 6.23
C SER A 80 30.49 -21.88 4.85
N PRO A 81 30.77 -20.66 4.30
CA PRO A 81 30.30 -20.26 2.96
C PRO A 81 30.77 -21.22 1.87
N GLN A 82 29.89 -21.60 0.96
CA GLN A 82 30.21 -22.34 -0.26
C GLN A 82 30.57 -21.33 -1.37
N LEU A 83 31.86 -21.27 -1.74
CA LEU A 83 32.40 -20.30 -2.69
C LEU A 83 32.86 -20.93 -4.02
N HIS A 84 32.66 -22.23 -4.22
CA HIS A 84 33.05 -22.92 -5.45
C HIS A 84 31.89 -22.86 -6.45
N PRO A 85 31.99 -22.11 -7.55
CA PRO A 85 30.93 -22.08 -8.57
C PRO A 85 30.71 -23.48 -9.16
N LEU A 86 29.41 -23.78 -9.44
CA LEU A 86 28.97 -25.04 -10.04
C LEU A 86 29.12 -26.28 -9.11
N ALA A 87 29.30 -26.09 -7.81
CA ALA A 87 29.26 -27.19 -6.84
C ALA A 87 27.94 -27.96 -6.88
N SER A 88 26.82 -27.27 -7.16
CA SER A 88 25.50 -27.88 -7.36
C SER A 88 25.45 -28.98 -8.41
N ILE A 89 26.37 -28.98 -9.40
CA ILE A 89 26.45 -30.05 -10.40
C ILE A 89 26.98 -31.36 -9.75
N MET A 90 27.95 -31.23 -8.83
CA MET A 90 28.48 -32.40 -8.08
C MET A 90 27.42 -32.90 -7.09
N ASP A 91 26.68 -32.01 -6.48
CA ASP A 91 25.59 -32.36 -5.57
C ASP A 91 24.45 -33.10 -6.29
N ILE A 92 24.16 -32.78 -7.55
CA ILE A 92 23.22 -33.55 -8.37
C ILE A 92 23.68 -34.99 -8.56
N GLN A 93 24.98 -35.23 -8.72
CA GLN A 93 25.52 -36.58 -8.84
C GLN A 93 25.47 -37.34 -7.54
N ALA A 94 25.67 -36.65 -6.41
CA ALA A 94 25.69 -37.25 -5.07
C ALA A 94 24.30 -37.46 -4.46
N GLU A 95 23.43 -36.44 -4.54
CA GLU A 95 22.12 -36.41 -3.88
C GLU A 95 20.92 -36.65 -4.86
N GLY A 96 21.17 -36.67 -6.16
CA GLY A 96 20.15 -36.99 -7.18
C GLY A 96 19.01 -35.99 -7.23
N LEU A 97 17.76 -36.48 -7.17
CA LEU A 97 16.56 -35.70 -7.33
C LEU A 97 16.44 -34.52 -6.34
N ARG A 98 16.97 -34.63 -5.14
CA ARG A 98 16.91 -33.57 -4.12
C ARG A 98 17.68 -32.34 -4.55
N ALA A 99 18.91 -32.51 -5.02
CA ALA A 99 19.72 -31.40 -5.53
C ALA A 99 19.13 -30.79 -6.81
N VAL A 100 18.58 -31.61 -7.72
CA VAL A 100 17.83 -31.11 -8.90
C VAL A 100 16.66 -30.22 -8.49
N LEU A 101 15.87 -30.64 -7.52
CA LEU A 101 14.74 -29.84 -7.02
C LEU A 101 15.22 -28.52 -6.39
N GLN A 102 16.32 -28.49 -5.68
CA GLN A 102 16.90 -27.27 -5.12
C GLN A 102 17.28 -26.29 -6.24
N VAL A 103 18.02 -26.73 -7.25
CA VAL A 103 18.40 -25.91 -8.42
C VAL A 103 17.17 -25.37 -9.15
N VAL A 104 16.18 -26.22 -9.42
CA VAL A 104 14.93 -25.81 -10.10
C VAL A 104 14.16 -24.79 -9.25
N MET A 105 14.06 -24.99 -7.95
CA MET A 105 13.31 -24.11 -7.06
C MET A 105 13.95 -22.73 -6.95
N ASN A 106 15.28 -22.62 -6.91
CA ASN A 106 15.98 -21.33 -6.92
C ASN A 106 15.63 -20.53 -8.19
N ILE A 107 15.66 -21.19 -9.35
CA ILE A 107 15.23 -20.55 -10.61
C ILE A 107 13.75 -20.14 -10.54
N VAL A 108 12.86 -21.04 -10.16
CA VAL A 108 11.41 -20.83 -10.15
C VAL A 108 11.01 -19.72 -9.16
N PHE A 109 11.65 -19.65 -8.00
CA PHE A 109 11.37 -18.60 -7.02
C PHE A 109 11.73 -17.19 -7.51
N PHE A 110 12.73 -17.04 -8.37
CA PHE A 110 13.12 -15.74 -8.88
C PHE A 110 12.45 -15.37 -10.21
N MET A 111 11.78 -16.31 -10.90
CA MET A 111 11.00 -16.00 -12.11
C MET A 111 9.95 -14.91 -11.89
N PRO A 112 9.09 -14.93 -10.83
CA PRO A 112 8.11 -13.87 -10.60
C PRO A 112 8.74 -12.50 -10.47
N PHE A 113 9.92 -12.37 -9.86
CA PHE A 113 10.64 -11.09 -9.77
C PHE A 113 10.93 -10.49 -11.15
N GLY A 114 11.51 -11.27 -12.04
CA GLY A 114 11.77 -10.84 -13.41
C GLY A 114 10.51 -10.52 -14.21
N MET A 115 9.44 -11.32 -14.03
CA MET A 115 8.12 -11.08 -14.64
C MET A 115 7.53 -9.74 -14.19
N PHE A 116 7.54 -9.45 -12.89
CA PHE A 116 7.03 -8.18 -12.34
C PHE A 116 7.80 -6.98 -12.86
N LEU A 117 9.13 -7.07 -12.90
CA LEU A 117 9.97 -6.01 -13.47
C LEU A 117 9.61 -5.73 -14.93
N ARG A 118 9.42 -6.78 -15.73
CA ARG A 118 9.03 -6.65 -17.14
C ARG A 118 7.67 -6.01 -17.34
N VAL A 119 6.69 -6.42 -16.56
CA VAL A 119 5.27 -6.02 -16.71
C VAL A 119 5.04 -4.60 -16.21
N MET A 120 5.72 -4.20 -15.12
CA MET A 120 5.41 -2.94 -14.43
C MET A 120 6.37 -1.80 -14.78
N TYR A 121 7.61 -2.09 -15.22
CA TYR A 121 8.65 -1.10 -15.40
C TYR A 121 9.33 -1.20 -16.77
N PRO A 122 9.76 -0.08 -17.37
CA PRO A 122 10.49 -0.07 -18.64
C PRO A 122 11.98 -0.41 -18.43
N VAL A 123 12.25 -1.56 -17.79
CA VAL A 123 13.62 -2.02 -17.53
C VAL A 123 14.18 -2.85 -18.69
N ARG A 124 15.49 -2.77 -18.88
CA ARG A 124 16.24 -3.58 -19.85
C ARG A 124 16.73 -4.86 -19.18
N TRP A 125 17.01 -5.89 -19.95
CA TRP A 125 17.42 -7.20 -19.45
C TRP A 125 18.64 -7.16 -18.51
N TYR A 126 19.65 -6.33 -18.80
CA TYR A 126 20.84 -6.20 -17.96
C TYR A 126 20.53 -5.58 -16.57
N MET A 127 19.54 -4.70 -16.49
CA MET A 127 19.06 -4.19 -15.20
C MET A 127 18.37 -5.29 -14.38
N VAL A 128 17.69 -6.23 -15.05
CA VAL A 128 17.09 -7.39 -14.39
C VAL A 128 18.17 -8.29 -13.80
N VAL A 129 19.26 -8.51 -14.54
CA VAL A 129 20.44 -9.24 -14.05
C VAL A 129 21.03 -8.55 -12.82
N LEU A 130 21.25 -7.23 -12.89
CA LEU A 130 21.80 -6.47 -11.76
C LEU A 130 20.88 -6.51 -10.54
N LEU A 131 19.59 -6.28 -10.72
CA LEU A 131 18.60 -6.30 -9.63
C LEU A 131 18.39 -7.71 -9.06
N GLY A 132 18.39 -8.74 -9.91
CA GLY A 132 18.30 -10.14 -9.49
C GLY A 132 19.51 -10.55 -8.67
N LEU A 133 20.71 -10.21 -9.14
CA LEU A 133 21.96 -10.46 -8.40
C LEU A 133 21.97 -9.70 -7.06
N THR A 134 21.56 -8.44 -7.04
CA THR A 134 21.51 -7.64 -5.80
C THR A 134 20.52 -8.24 -4.80
N LEU A 135 19.33 -8.65 -5.25
CA LEU A 135 18.33 -9.27 -4.39
C LEU A 135 18.82 -10.61 -3.83
N SER A 136 19.40 -11.47 -4.70
CA SER A 136 19.97 -12.75 -4.28
C SER A 136 21.11 -12.55 -3.29
N LEU A 137 22.06 -11.64 -3.58
CA LEU A 137 23.16 -11.33 -2.67
C LEU A 137 22.65 -10.79 -1.31
N THR A 138 21.61 -9.98 -1.32
CA THR A 138 20.99 -9.49 -0.08
C THR A 138 20.44 -10.63 0.77
N ILE A 139 19.80 -11.63 0.15
CA ILE A 139 19.30 -12.82 0.83
C ILE A 139 20.46 -13.62 1.41
N GLU A 140 21.47 -13.91 0.61
CA GLU A 140 22.65 -14.69 1.03
C GLU A 140 23.41 -14.01 2.18
N VAL A 141 23.63 -12.70 2.10
CA VAL A 141 24.25 -11.93 3.19
C VAL A 141 23.38 -11.92 4.44
N THR A 142 22.06 -11.82 4.29
CA THR A 142 21.14 -11.90 5.44
C THR A 142 21.24 -13.27 6.14
N GLN A 143 21.33 -14.35 5.38
CA GLN A 143 21.48 -15.70 5.92
C GLN A 143 22.86 -15.90 6.59
N LEU A 144 23.93 -15.45 5.93
CA LEU A 144 25.30 -15.53 6.43
C LEU A 144 25.49 -14.77 7.74
N THR A 145 24.87 -13.60 7.87
CA THR A 145 25.00 -12.73 9.05
C THR A 145 24.00 -13.07 10.18
N GLY A 146 23.24 -14.17 10.05
CA GLY A 146 22.18 -14.48 10.99
C GLY A 146 21.12 -13.37 11.06
N ALA A 147 20.61 -12.95 9.91
CA ALA A 147 19.65 -11.83 9.77
C ALA A 147 20.19 -10.53 10.41
N PHE A 148 21.42 -10.15 10.06
CA PHE A 148 22.13 -8.97 10.58
C PHE A 148 22.28 -8.98 12.12
N GLY A 149 22.52 -10.16 12.69
CA GLY A 149 22.75 -10.35 14.12
C GLY A 149 21.49 -10.55 14.97
N LEU A 150 20.30 -10.64 14.33
CA LEU A 150 19.07 -11.05 15.03
C LEU A 150 19.14 -12.53 15.49
N TYR A 151 19.89 -13.36 14.76
CA TYR A 151 20.24 -14.72 15.14
C TYR A 151 21.74 -14.80 15.44
N PRO A 152 22.19 -15.50 16.51
CA PRO A 152 23.57 -15.39 17.01
C PRO A 152 24.65 -15.98 16.10
N CYS A 153 24.30 -16.74 15.06
CA CYS A 153 25.24 -17.28 14.07
C CYS A 153 24.57 -17.43 12.69
N SER A 154 25.37 -17.77 11.67
CA SER A 154 24.82 -18.20 10.38
C SER A 154 24.01 -19.49 10.56
N TYR A 155 22.73 -19.50 10.17
CA TYR A 155 21.86 -20.67 10.26
C TYR A 155 21.53 -21.29 8.90
N ARG A 156 22.01 -20.69 7.83
CA ARG A 156 21.97 -21.23 6.45
C ARG A 156 23.29 -21.02 5.75
N LEU A 157 23.56 -21.87 4.78
CA LEU A 157 24.73 -21.81 3.95
C LEU A 157 24.65 -20.62 2.98
N PHE A 158 25.69 -19.79 2.94
CA PHE A 158 25.89 -18.86 1.84
C PHE A 158 26.40 -19.67 0.63
N ASP A 159 25.69 -19.57 -0.50
CA ASP A 159 26.02 -20.34 -1.70
C ASP A 159 26.13 -19.43 -2.94
N VAL A 160 27.29 -19.47 -3.61
CA VAL A 160 27.55 -18.72 -4.85
C VAL A 160 26.67 -19.24 -6.00
N ASP A 161 26.32 -20.52 -6.01
CA ASP A 161 25.44 -21.08 -7.04
C ASP A 161 24.04 -20.52 -6.95
N ASP A 162 23.55 -20.22 -5.75
CA ASP A 162 22.26 -19.57 -5.54
C ASP A 162 22.24 -18.16 -6.16
N LEU A 163 23.35 -17.43 -6.13
CA LEU A 163 23.44 -16.13 -6.82
C LEU A 163 23.25 -16.28 -8.33
N LEU A 164 23.84 -17.31 -8.93
CA LEU A 164 23.76 -17.57 -10.37
C LEU A 164 22.36 -18.06 -10.76
N LEU A 165 21.83 -19.03 -10.01
CA LEU A 165 20.52 -19.65 -10.28
C LEU A 165 19.37 -18.67 -10.10
N ASN A 166 19.38 -17.91 -9.02
CA ASN A 166 18.39 -16.88 -8.72
C ASN A 166 18.40 -15.76 -9.78
N THR A 167 19.61 -15.29 -10.16
CA THR A 167 19.75 -14.27 -11.22
C THR A 167 19.29 -14.81 -12.57
N GLY A 168 19.66 -16.06 -12.90
CA GLY A 168 19.18 -16.75 -14.10
C GLY A 168 17.67 -16.90 -14.10
N GLY A 169 17.07 -17.26 -12.97
CA GLY A 169 15.62 -17.34 -12.77
C GLY A 169 14.91 -16.00 -13.03
N ALA A 170 15.46 -14.90 -12.49
CA ALA A 170 14.94 -13.56 -12.77
C ALA A 170 14.99 -13.22 -14.27
N LEU A 171 16.06 -13.57 -14.95
CA LEU A 171 16.19 -13.34 -16.40
C LEU A 171 15.21 -14.18 -17.22
N VAL A 172 15.04 -15.46 -16.90
CA VAL A 172 14.01 -16.33 -17.50
C VAL A 172 12.62 -15.74 -17.28
N GLY A 173 12.33 -15.34 -16.04
CA GLY A 173 11.08 -14.67 -15.68
C GLY A 173 10.83 -13.39 -16.47
N TYR A 174 11.84 -12.57 -16.69
CA TYR A 174 11.74 -11.37 -17.53
C TYR A 174 11.31 -11.69 -18.96
N TRP A 175 11.80 -12.76 -19.55
CA TRP A 175 11.37 -13.19 -20.88
C TRP A 175 9.95 -13.76 -20.85
N CYS A 176 9.60 -14.58 -19.85
CA CYS A 176 8.24 -15.09 -19.65
C CYS A 176 7.22 -13.96 -19.43
N GLY A 177 7.64 -12.86 -18.82
CA GLY A 177 6.81 -11.66 -18.63
C GLY A 177 6.25 -11.04 -19.91
N ARG A 178 6.79 -11.41 -21.10
CA ARG A 178 6.22 -11.02 -22.40
C ARG A 178 4.85 -11.63 -22.68
N LEU A 179 4.51 -12.70 -22.00
CA LEU A 179 3.21 -13.39 -22.14
C LEU A 179 2.12 -12.70 -21.30
N LEU A 180 2.49 -11.77 -20.41
CA LEU A 180 1.57 -11.06 -19.54
C LEU A 180 1.19 -9.68 -20.13
N PRO A 181 0.02 -9.13 -19.74
CA PRO A 181 -0.39 -7.79 -20.16
C PRO A 181 0.65 -6.73 -19.78
N ASP A 182 0.97 -5.85 -20.72
CA ASP A 182 1.89 -4.73 -20.50
C ASP A 182 1.19 -3.62 -19.68
N LEU A 183 1.62 -3.42 -18.45
CA LEU A 183 1.13 -2.38 -17.56
C LEU A 183 2.05 -1.16 -17.45
N ARG A 184 3.11 -1.09 -18.26
CA ARG A 184 4.10 0.03 -18.25
C ARG A 184 3.51 1.32 -18.80
N ASN A 185 2.84 1.22 -19.96
CA ASN A 185 2.35 2.36 -20.73
C ASN A 185 0.85 2.60 -20.49
N VAL A 186 0.47 2.81 -19.25
CA VAL A 186 -0.91 3.14 -18.92
C VAL A 186 -1.17 4.61 -19.24
N LYS A 187 -2.16 4.88 -20.10
CA LYS A 187 -2.59 6.25 -20.42
C LYS A 187 -3.03 6.97 -19.14
N HIS A 188 -2.61 8.21 -19.01
CA HIS A 188 -3.10 9.07 -17.92
C HIS A 188 -4.60 9.33 -18.11
N GLY A 189 -5.33 9.43 -16.98
CA GLY A 189 -6.70 9.93 -16.99
C GLY A 189 -6.73 11.45 -17.16
N GLU A 190 -7.93 12.01 -17.17
CA GLU A 190 -8.11 13.46 -17.14
C GLU A 190 -7.38 14.09 -15.95
N THR A 191 -6.76 15.24 -16.18
CA THR A 191 -5.97 15.94 -15.16
C THR A 191 -6.83 16.36 -13.98
N VAL A 192 -8.03 16.87 -14.24
CA VAL A 192 -9.03 17.22 -13.22
C VAL A 192 -10.40 16.78 -13.71
N THR A 193 -11.22 16.18 -12.84
CA THR A 193 -12.60 15.78 -13.17
C THR A 193 -13.58 16.30 -12.13
N THR A 194 -14.75 16.73 -12.61
CA THR A 194 -15.90 17.13 -11.79
C THR A 194 -16.87 15.96 -11.53
N GLN A 195 -16.69 14.84 -12.27
CA GLN A 195 -17.54 13.63 -12.15
C GLN A 195 -16.73 12.39 -11.77
N PRO A 196 -16.03 12.39 -10.61
CA PRO A 196 -15.23 11.25 -10.18
C PRO A 196 -16.11 10.09 -9.72
N GLY A 197 -15.59 8.87 -9.87
CA GLY A 197 -16.20 7.67 -9.28
C GLY A 197 -16.15 7.67 -7.75
N LEU A 198 -16.94 6.80 -7.11
CA LEU A 198 -17.08 6.73 -5.65
C LEU A 198 -15.73 6.49 -4.94
N VAL A 199 -14.93 5.54 -5.43
CA VAL A 199 -13.62 5.21 -4.83
C VAL A 199 -12.68 6.42 -4.84
N ARG A 200 -12.62 7.17 -5.95
CA ARG A 200 -11.79 8.36 -6.07
C ARG A 200 -12.23 9.46 -5.08
N ARG A 201 -13.55 9.63 -4.89
CA ARG A 201 -14.12 10.55 -3.88
C ARG A 201 -13.79 10.14 -2.46
N LEU A 202 -13.87 8.83 -2.17
CA LEU A 202 -13.53 8.28 -0.86
C LEU A 202 -12.05 8.50 -0.52
N VAL A 203 -11.15 8.25 -1.47
CA VAL A 203 -9.70 8.49 -1.28
C VAL A 203 -9.44 9.98 -1.02
N ALA A 204 -10.07 10.88 -1.80
CA ALA A 204 -9.94 12.31 -1.57
C ALA A 204 -10.44 12.73 -0.18
N PHE A 205 -11.59 12.22 0.24
CA PHE A 205 -12.16 12.48 1.56
C PHE A 205 -11.24 11.98 2.70
N ILE A 206 -10.71 10.76 2.59
CA ILE A 206 -9.77 10.23 3.61
C ILE A 206 -8.50 11.09 3.68
N LEU A 207 -7.98 11.54 2.54
CA LEU A 207 -6.82 12.44 2.52
C LEU A 207 -7.11 13.80 3.19
N ASP A 208 -8.30 14.36 2.99
CA ASP A 208 -8.75 15.58 3.66
C ASP A 208 -8.76 15.38 5.18
N VAL A 209 -9.37 14.29 5.66
CA VAL A 209 -9.44 13.94 7.09
C VAL A 209 -8.04 13.72 7.66
N VAL A 210 -7.19 12.97 6.99
CA VAL A 210 -5.80 12.73 7.42
C VAL A 210 -5.02 14.03 7.53
N ALA A 211 -5.17 14.95 6.57
CA ALA A 211 -4.51 16.25 6.61
C ALA A 211 -4.92 17.05 7.86
N VAL A 212 -6.23 17.11 8.17
CA VAL A 212 -6.72 17.79 9.38
C VAL A 212 -6.22 17.12 10.66
N LEU A 213 -6.21 15.78 10.70
CA LEU A 213 -5.71 15.02 11.86
C LEU A 213 -4.21 15.23 12.09
N VAL A 214 -3.41 15.29 11.02
CA VAL A 214 -1.96 15.58 11.11
C VAL A 214 -1.73 16.96 11.69
N VAL A 215 -2.41 18.00 11.18
CA VAL A 215 -2.29 19.37 11.70
C VAL A 215 -2.71 19.41 13.18
N ARG A 216 -3.85 18.80 13.53
CA ARG A 216 -4.30 18.69 14.92
C ARG A 216 -3.24 18.04 15.82
N THR A 217 -2.66 16.93 15.38
CA THR A 217 -1.65 16.18 16.16
C THR A 217 -0.38 17.02 16.34
N CYS A 218 0.10 17.68 15.28
CA CYS A 218 1.27 18.56 15.35
C CYS A 218 1.05 19.72 16.33
N ILE A 219 -0.11 20.40 16.25
CA ILE A 219 -0.46 21.48 17.18
C ILE A 219 -0.59 20.92 18.61
N GLY A 220 -1.21 19.76 18.79
CA GLY A 220 -1.33 19.10 20.10
C GLY A 220 0.02 18.78 20.73
N ILE A 221 0.97 18.28 19.96
CA ILE A 221 2.36 18.03 20.43
C ILE A 221 3.05 19.34 20.81
N ILE A 222 2.94 20.40 20.00
CA ILE A 222 3.52 21.71 20.29
C ILE A 222 2.97 22.25 21.60
N LEU A 223 1.64 22.21 21.78
CA LEU A 223 1.00 22.68 23.02
C LEU A 223 1.42 21.84 24.24
N TYR A 224 1.53 20.53 24.09
CA TYR A 224 2.00 19.66 25.18
C TYR A 224 3.43 20.01 25.62
N ILE A 225 4.32 20.33 24.68
CA ILE A 225 5.71 20.68 24.96
C ILE A 225 5.82 22.10 25.54
N THR A 226 5.06 23.04 24.98
CA THR A 226 5.21 24.49 25.36
C THR A 226 4.37 24.89 26.57
N MET A 227 3.29 24.15 26.87
CA MET A 227 2.33 24.47 27.95
C MET A 227 1.98 23.24 28.79
N PRO A 228 2.94 22.60 29.47
CA PRO A 228 2.73 21.35 30.21
C PRO A 228 1.73 21.44 31.38
N GLY A 229 1.34 22.65 31.80
CA GLY A 229 0.35 22.88 32.86
C GLY A 229 -1.07 23.12 32.43
N LEU A 230 -1.38 22.96 31.11
CA LEU A 230 -2.74 23.13 30.61
C LEU A 230 -3.68 22.02 31.16
N ALA A 231 -4.82 22.42 31.75
CA ALA A 231 -5.82 21.48 32.24
C ALA A 231 -6.37 20.59 31.10
N GLY A 232 -6.61 19.30 31.38
CA GLY A 232 -7.06 18.31 30.38
C GLY A 232 -8.33 18.73 29.62
N ASN A 233 -9.28 19.39 30.28
CA ASN A 233 -10.50 19.90 29.65
C ASN A 233 -10.21 21.01 28.64
N THR A 234 -9.23 21.89 28.90
CA THR A 234 -8.81 22.95 27.97
C THR A 234 -8.14 22.35 26.74
N VAL A 235 -7.28 21.34 26.91
CA VAL A 235 -6.62 20.60 25.82
C VAL A 235 -7.66 19.90 24.93
N ALA A 236 -8.66 19.26 25.55
CA ALA A 236 -9.75 18.61 24.81
C ALA A 236 -10.57 19.63 24.00
N GLY A 237 -10.99 20.75 24.61
CA GLY A 237 -11.73 21.82 23.93
C GLY A 237 -10.95 22.42 22.76
N LEU A 238 -9.67 22.70 22.95
CA LEU A 238 -8.78 23.20 21.89
C LEU A 238 -8.65 22.20 20.74
N SER A 239 -8.52 20.91 21.08
CA SER A 239 -8.44 19.82 20.12
C SER A 239 -9.68 19.73 19.23
N TYR A 240 -10.90 19.88 19.78
CA TYR A 240 -12.14 19.95 19.00
C TYR A 240 -12.23 21.23 18.17
N GLY A 241 -11.76 22.36 18.71
CA GLY A 241 -11.69 23.63 17.96
C GLY A 241 -10.77 23.53 16.73
N ILE A 242 -9.62 22.88 16.87
CA ILE A 242 -8.68 22.65 15.75
C ILE A 242 -9.31 21.73 14.70
N LEU A 243 -10.04 20.67 15.11
CA LEU A 243 -10.74 19.80 14.16
C LEU A 243 -11.81 20.57 13.40
N ALA A 244 -12.68 21.32 14.09
CA ALA A 244 -13.75 22.09 13.46
C ALA A 244 -13.20 23.19 12.54
N GLY A 245 -12.16 23.91 12.97
CA GLY A 245 -11.47 24.92 12.16
C GLY A 245 -10.78 24.32 10.94
N GLY A 246 -10.12 23.17 11.10
CA GLY A 246 -9.47 22.44 10.02
C GLY A 246 -10.46 21.96 8.97
N GLU A 247 -11.59 21.41 9.39
CA GLU A 247 -12.68 21.01 8.47
C GLU A 247 -13.28 22.22 7.74
N LEU A 248 -13.49 23.33 8.43
CA LEU A 248 -13.95 24.58 7.81
C LEU A 248 -12.97 25.06 6.74
N VAL A 249 -11.68 25.05 7.03
CA VAL A 249 -10.64 25.45 6.07
C VAL A 249 -10.63 24.51 4.87
N VAL A 250 -10.55 23.20 5.09
CA VAL A 250 -10.37 22.20 4.01
C VAL A 250 -11.64 22.01 3.18
N GLN A 251 -12.85 22.08 3.80
CA GLN A 251 -14.10 21.76 3.10
C GLN A 251 -14.83 22.98 2.57
N LEU A 252 -14.54 24.18 3.06
CA LEU A 252 -15.19 25.42 2.66
C LEU A 252 -14.20 26.44 2.07
N ILE A 253 -13.18 26.83 2.83
CA ILE A 253 -12.31 27.96 2.42
C ILE A 253 -11.43 27.55 1.23
N MET A 254 -10.76 26.40 1.30
CA MET A 254 -9.89 25.94 0.21
C MET A 254 -10.65 25.76 -1.12
N PRO A 255 -11.79 25.07 -1.19
CA PRO A 255 -12.54 24.95 -2.45
C PRO A 255 -13.01 26.29 -3.02
N LEU A 256 -13.31 27.28 -2.17
CA LEU A 256 -13.64 28.64 -2.64
C LEU A 256 -12.42 29.34 -3.28
N MET A 257 -11.20 29.09 -2.76
CA MET A 257 -9.95 29.72 -3.22
C MET A 257 -9.26 28.94 -4.35
N MET A 258 -9.46 27.60 -4.41
CA MET A 258 -8.71 26.69 -5.28
C MET A 258 -9.63 26.03 -6.33
N ASP A 259 -10.51 26.77 -6.96
CA ASP A 259 -11.40 26.30 -8.03
C ASP A 259 -12.10 24.96 -7.71
N GLY A 260 -12.65 24.85 -6.50
CA GLY A 260 -13.38 23.69 -6.05
C GLY A 260 -12.51 22.52 -5.60
N GLN A 261 -11.20 22.71 -5.38
CA GLN A 261 -10.31 21.65 -4.94
C GLN A 261 -10.05 21.72 -3.42
N THR A 262 -10.18 20.58 -2.74
CA THR A 262 -9.65 20.35 -1.39
C THR A 262 -8.23 19.80 -1.48
N ILE A 263 -7.53 19.56 -0.35
CA ILE A 263 -6.22 18.90 -0.34
C ILE A 263 -6.31 17.53 -1.03
N GLY A 264 -7.25 16.70 -0.60
CA GLY A 264 -7.46 15.38 -1.20
C GLY A 264 -7.97 15.45 -2.64
N GLY A 265 -8.78 16.45 -2.96
CA GLY A 265 -9.24 16.76 -4.31
C GLY A 265 -8.08 17.11 -5.23
N TRP A 266 -7.16 17.96 -4.79
CA TRP A 266 -5.95 18.32 -5.54
C TRP A 266 -5.05 17.08 -5.79
N MET A 267 -4.78 16.29 -4.74
CA MET A 267 -3.98 15.06 -4.86
C MET A 267 -4.59 14.03 -5.80
N THR A 268 -5.91 13.90 -5.80
CA THR A 268 -6.62 12.90 -6.63
C THR A 268 -7.13 13.45 -7.97
N GLY A 269 -6.96 14.75 -8.23
CA GLY A 269 -7.45 15.42 -9.45
C GLY A 269 -8.97 15.51 -9.51
N ILE A 270 -9.62 15.88 -8.39
CA ILE A 270 -11.06 16.13 -8.31
C ILE A 270 -11.27 17.63 -8.12
N SER A 271 -12.16 18.23 -8.88
CA SER A 271 -12.79 19.51 -8.53
C SER A 271 -14.24 19.28 -8.12
N LEU A 272 -14.66 19.95 -7.08
CA LEU A 272 -16.06 19.99 -6.64
C LEU A 272 -16.88 21.00 -7.45
N ASP A 273 -16.18 21.91 -8.10
CA ASP A 273 -16.79 23.01 -8.83
C ASP A 273 -16.96 22.66 -10.30
N ASP A 274 -18.14 22.98 -10.80
CA ASP A 274 -18.43 23.06 -12.21
C ASP A 274 -18.46 24.54 -12.57
N ARG A 275 -17.67 24.98 -13.55
CA ARG A 275 -17.54 26.40 -13.94
C ARG A 275 -18.87 27.06 -14.32
N GLU A 276 -19.93 26.27 -14.52
CA GLU A 276 -21.28 26.72 -14.80
C GLU A 276 -22.09 27.19 -13.57
N ARG A 277 -21.57 26.99 -12.33
CA ARG A 277 -22.26 27.35 -11.10
C ARG A 277 -22.09 28.82 -10.74
N SER A 278 -23.20 29.48 -10.37
CA SER A 278 -23.15 30.83 -9.79
C SER A 278 -22.53 30.81 -8.40
N TRP A 279 -21.94 31.92 -7.95
CA TRP A 279 -21.29 32.00 -6.63
C TRP A 279 -22.21 31.60 -5.46
N PRO A 280 -23.50 32.03 -5.39
CA PRO A 280 -24.38 31.54 -4.31
C PRO A 280 -24.61 30.02 -4.35
N HIS A 281 -24.72 29.44 -5.54
CA HIS A 281 -24.88 27.99 -5.71
C HIS A 281 -23.64 27.25 -5.21
N ARG A 282 -22.42 27.72 -5.53
CA ARG A 282 -21.13 27.15 -5.05
C ARG A 282 -21.08 27.20 -3.53
N LEU A 283 -21.36 28.37 -2.94
CA LEU A 283 -21.32 28.54 -1.48
C LEU A 283 -22.32 27.61 -0.78
N THR A 284 -23.56 27.54 -1.27
CA THR A 284 -24.59 26.65 -0.69
C THR A 284 -24.15 25.17 -0.76
N MET A 285 -23.61 24.74 -1.89
CA MET A 285 -23.11 23.37 -2.03
C MET A 285 -21.98 23.07 -1.05
N TYR A 286 -21.04 24.00 -0.84
CA TYR A 286 -19.93 23.82 0.11
C TYR A 286 -20.41 23.83 1.56
N LEU A 287 -21.39 24.65 1.91
CA LEU A 287 -22.01 24.65 3.24
C LEU A 287 -22.75 23.33 3.51
N LEU A 288 -23.51 22.83 2.53
CA LEU A 288 -24.17 21.52 2.63
C LEU A 288 -23.15 20.39 2.79
N ARG A 289 -22.04 20.48 2.06
CA ARG A 289 -20.95 19.50 2.18
C ARG A 289 -20.30 19.56 3.55
N LEU A 290 -20.00 20.75 4.07
CA LEU A 290 -19.44 20.94 5.40
C LEU A 290 -20.36 20.35 6.47
N GLY A 291 -21.68 20.64 6.40
CA GLY A 291 -22.68 20.04 7.31
C GLY A 291 -22.78 18.53 7.19
N TYR A 292 -22.74 18.00 5.96
CA TYR A 292 -22.79 16.57 5.70
C TYR A 292 -21.57 15.82 6.27
N ILE A 293 -20.36 16.37 6.11
CA ILE A 293 -19.13 15.82 6.67
C ILE A 293 -19.10 16.03 8.19
N GLY A 294 -19.51 17.22 8.65
CA GLY A 294 -19.62 17.53 10.07
C GLY A 294 -20.54 16.58 10.83
N LEU A 295 -21.66 16.16 10.24
CA LEU A 295 -22.56 15.16 10.81
C LEU A 295 -21.88 13.80 10.98
N PHE A 296 -21.08 13.37 10.00
CA PHE A 296 -20.29 12.14 10.09
C PHE A 296 -19.26 12.22 11.21
N MET A 297 -18.49 13.32 11.27
CA MET A 297 -17.49 13.54 12.32
C MET A 297 -18.11 13.62 13.71
N TYR A 298 -19.26 14.29 13.82
CA TYR A 298 -20.04 14.35 15.07
C TYR A 298 -20.46 12.97 15.56
N GLY A 299 -20.92 12.10 14.64
CA GLY A 299 -21.23 10.71 14.96
C GLY A 299 -20.00 9.93 15.50
N ILE A 300 -18.82 10.14 14.93
CA ILE A 300 -17.58 9.52 15.43
C ILE A 300 -17.23 10.05 16.84
N ILE A 301 -17.34 11.35 17.08
CA ILE A 301 -17.00 11.99 18.36
C ILE A 301 -17.92 11.51 19.49
N LEU A 302 -19.21 11.30 19.22
CA LEU A 302 -20.17 10.77 20.21
C LEU A 302 -19.88 9.34 20.66
N GLY A 303 -19.00 8.63 19.95
CA GLY A 303 -18.59 7.27 20.27
C GLY A 303 -19.63 6.20 19.91
N PRO A 304 -19.34 4.92 20.22
CA PRO A 304 -20.07 3.79 19.65
C PRO A 304 -21.54 3.70 20.08
N ARG A 305 -21.90 4.14 21.28
CA ARG A 305 -23.30 4.02 21.75
C ARG A 305 -24.23 5.08 21.13
N ALA A 306 -23.86 6.33 21.15
CA ALA A 306 -24.69 7.44 20.68
C ALA A 306 -24.43 7.82 19.20
N GLY A 307 -23.21 7.65 18.73
CA GLY A 307 -22.81 8.09 17.39
C GLY A 307 -22.99 7.03 16.30
N MET A 308 -22.97 5.72 16.64
CA MET A 308 -23.13 4.66 15.64
C MET A 308 -24.42 4.77 14.80
N PRO A 309 -25.61 5.07 15.38
CA PRO A 309 -26.82 5.27 14.59
C PRO A 309 -26.68 6.41 13.56
N ILE A 310 -26.00 7.51 13.95
CA ILE A 310 -25.73 8.65 13.07
C ILE A 310 -24.82 8.23 11.90
N VAL A 311 -23.73 7.50 12.18
CA VAL A 311 -22.80 7.01 11.17
C VAL A 311 -23.48 6.03 10.22
N ILE A 312 -24.27 5.09 10.75
CA ILE A 312 -25.01 4.12 9.93
C ILE A 312 -26.04 4.84 9.04
N GLY A 313 -26.81 5.78 9.61
CA GLY A 313 -27.75 6.58 8.86
C GLY A 313 -27.07 7.40 7.74
N TRP A 314 -25.94 8.02 8.06
CA TRP A 314 -25.10 8.76 7.10
C TRP A 314 -24.61 7.86 5.96
N LEU A 315 -24.10 6.66 6.27
CA LEU A 315 -23.69 5.66 5.28
C LEU A 315 -24.88 5.20 4.42
N GLY A 316 -26.03 4.92 5.03
CA GLY A 316 -27.25 4.53 4.33
C GLY A 316 -27.70 5.59 3.31
N VAL A 317 -27.80 6.86 3.74
CA VAL A 317 -28.16 7.98 2.86
C VAL A 317 -27.15 8.14 1.73
N THR A 318 -25.85 8.00 2.03
CA THR A 318 -24.78 8.06 1.01
C THR A 318 -24.93 6.98 -0.03
N LEU A 319 -25.11 5.72 0.39
CA LEU A 319 -25.23 4.57 -0.49
C LEU A 319 -26.51 4.64 -1.35
N VAL A 320 -27.66 5.00 -0.75
CA VAL A 320 -28.92 5.18 -1.48
C VAL A 320 -28.81 6.31 -2.50
N SER A 321 -28.26 7.46 -2.12
CA SER A 321 -28.03 8.58 -3.02
C SER A 321 -27.11 8.19 -4.18
N TRP A 322 -26.02 7.47 -3.89
CA TRP A 322 -25.12 7.01 -4.92
C TRP A 322 -25.76 5.96 -5.85
N TRP A 323 -26.46 5.00 -5.30
CA TRP A 323 -27.11 3.94 -6.08
C TRP A 323 -28.19 4.51 -7.00
N ARG A 324 -29.02 5.44 -6.47
CA ARG A 324 -30.19 5.98 -7.20
C ARG A 324 -29.82 7.10 -8.17
N TYR A 325 -28.89 7.98 -7.80
CA TYR A 325 -28.61 9.23 -8.53
C TYR A 325 -27.17 9.31 -9.06
N ARG A 326 -26.29 8.39 -8.69
CA ARG A 326 -24.82 8.46 -8.93
C ARG A 326 -24.21 9.77 -8.42
N ARG A 327 -24.81 10.36 -7.40
CA ARG A 327 -24.43 11.63 -6.78
C ARG A 327 -24.39 11.50 -5.27
N LEU A 328 -23.58 12.35 -4.63
CA LEU A 328 -23.56 12.45 -3.16
C LEU A 328 -24.69 13.35 -2.67
N PRO A 329 -25.21 13.20 -1.43
CA PRO A 329 -26.35 13.95 -0.93
C PRO A 329 -26.24 15.46 -1.10
N TYR A 330 -25.10 16.05 -0.80
CA TYR A 330 -24.86 17.49 -0.92
C TYR A 330 -24.83 18.01 -2.37
N THR A 331 -24.65 17.14 -3.36
CA THR A 331 -24.67 17.53 -4.78
C THR A 331 -26.06 17.40 -5.42
N ILE A 332 -27.08 16.96 -4.68
CA ILE A 332 -28.48 16.89 -5.16
C ILE A 332 -29.01 18.29 -5.46
N ILE A 333 -28.48 19.31 -4.79
CA ILE A 333 -28.83 20.71 -5.05
C ILE A 333 -28.61 21.11 -6.52
N ASP A 334 -27.70 20.48 -7.24
CA ASP A 334 -27.50 20.71 -8.67
C ASP A 334 -28.69 20.31 -9.54
N ALA A 335 -29.61 19.49 -9.02
CA ALA A 335 -30.83 19.12 -9.72
C ALA A 335 -31.97 20.19 -9.55
N VAL A 336 -31.89 20.98 -8.49
CA VAL A 336 -32.93 21.97 -8.13
C VAL A 336 -32.50 23.37 -8.55
N TRP A 337 -31.21 23.66 -8.64
CA TRP A 337 -30.71 24.98 -8.98
C TRP A 337 -30.61 25.17 -10.48
N PRO A 338 -31.22 26.25 -11.04
CA PRO A 338 -31.18 26.49 -12.47
C PRO A 338 -29.75 26.74 -12.94
N ARG A 339 -29.32 26.01 -13.96
CA ARG A 339 -28.03 26.22 -14.63
C ARG A 339 -28.10 27.58 -15.34
N ARG A 340 -27.04 28.38 -15.24
CA ARG A 340 -26.90 29.54 -16.14
C ARG A 340 -26.77 28.99 -17.56
N ARG A 341 -27.66 29.38 -18.43
CA ARG A 341 -27.57 29.22 -19.87
C ARG A 341 -26.46 30.11 -20.43
#